data_ae2e33dfaa406473e9ce00f07440198f
#
_entry.id   ae2e33dfaa406473e9ce00f07440198f
#
_cell.length_a   1.000
_cell.length_b   1.000
_cell.length_c   1.000
_cell.angle_alpha   90.00
_cell.angle_beta   90.00
_cell.angle_gamma   90.00
#
_symmetry.space_group_name_H-M   'P 1'
#
loop_
_entity.id
_entity.type
_entity.pdbx_description
1 polymer ?
#
loop_
_entity_poly.entity_id
_entity_poly.type
_entity_poly.pdbx_seq_one_letter_code
_entity_poly.pdbx_strand_id
1 'polypeptide(L)'
;GWHIECTMIARKFIDGPLTVQAGGSDLKFPHHDLGAGHSWAVSNRPHALHYAHTGMVGLDGHKMSKSRGNLVLVSKLRAAGVDPNTIRLTIMDHHYREDWFWTDEDLEKAQARLDLYRQAVESANGTDSSAAEQTLKKVREYLADDLKTSGALMALDAWAISALEQV
;
A
#
# COMPACT_ATOMS: atom_id res chain seq x y z
N GLY A 1 29.71 -2.52 6.40
CA GLY A 1 28.45 -3.03 6.86
C GLY A 1 27.39 -3.01 5.75
N TRP A 2 26.21 -3.55 6.00
CA TRP A 2 25.15 -3.74 4.97
C TRP A 2 24.64 -2.44 4.31
N HIS A 3 24.76 -1.28 4.96
CA HIS A 3 24.38 -0.01 4.33
C HIS A 3 25.19 0.28 3.06
N ILE A 4 26.51 0.11 3.10
CA ILE A 4 27.35 0.31 1.91
C ILE A 4 27.16 -0.81 0.89
N GLU A 5 26.92 -2.03 1.35
CA GLU A 5 26.71 -3.20 0.50
C GLU A 5 25.50 -2.99 -0.41
N CYS A 6 24.34 -2.62 0.14
CA CYS A 6 23.12 -2.33 -0.64
C CYS A 6 23.35 -1.21 -1.66
N THR A 7 24.04 -0.15 -1.27
CA THR A 7 24.37 0.95 -2.17
C THR A 7 25.23 0.49 -3.34
N MET A 8 26.25 -0.32 -3.07
CA MET A 8 27.16 -0.81 -4.12
C MET A 8 26.50 -1.84 -5.02
N ILE A 9 25.60 -2.67 -4.50
CA ILE A 9 24.79 -3.60 -5.30
C ILE A 9 23.89 -2.81 -6.25
N ALA A 10 23.15 -1.81 -5.76
CA ALA A 10 22.30 -0.98 -6.60
C ALA A 10 23.11 -0.32 -7.74
N ARG A 11 24.25 0.26 -7.42
CA ARG A 11 25.13 0.92 -8.40
C ARG A 11 25.76 -0.03 -9.41
N LYS A 12 25.96 -1.28 -9.04
CA LYS A 12 26.54 -2.30 -9.94
C LYS A 12 25.54 -2.71 -11.03
N PHE A 13 24.25 -2.76 -10.70
CA PHE A 13 23.23 -3.33 -11.58
C PHE A 13 22.29 -2.29 -12.20
N ILE A 14 22.31 -1.06 -11.70
CA ILE A 14 21.45 0.02 -12.19
C ILE A 14 22.34 1.17 -12.66
N ASP A 15 22.19 1.52 -13.92
CA ASP A 15 22.92 2.64 -14.51
C ASP A 15 22.23 3.97 -14.14
N GLY A 16 22.96 4.83 -13.44
CA GLY A 16 22.46 6.11 -12.96
C GLY A 16 21.79 6.04 -11.57
N PRO A 17 21.11 7.12 -11.13
CA PRO A 17 20.36 7.14 -9.89
C PRO A 17 19.10 6.29 -10.00
N LEU A 18 18.68 5.68 -8.89
CA LEU A 18 17.37 5.03 -8.79
C LEU A 18 16.25 6.04 -9.06
N THR A 19 15.23 5.68 -9.81
CA THR A 19 14.05 6.55 -9.95
C THR A 19 13.37 6.73 -8.60
N VAL A 20 13.17 5.64 -7.86
CA VAL A 20 12.58 5.66 -6.51
C VAL A 20 13.35 4.71 -5.60
N GLN A 21 13.77 5.20 -4.43
CA GLN A 21 14.23 4.39 -3.31
C GLN A 21 13.06 4.25 -2.33
N ALA A 22 12.49 3.04 -2.23
CA ALA A 22 11.37 2.75 -1.35
C ALA A 22 11.77 1.83 -0.19
N GLY A 23 11.05 1.93 0.93
CA GLY A 23 11.24 1.05 2.08
C GLY A 23 10.32 1.40 3.25
N GLY A 24 10.44 0.67 4.36
CA GLY A 24 9.76 1.03 5.60
C GLY A 24 10.33 2.31 6.21
N SER A 25 9.56 2.98 7.06
CA SER A 25 9.97 4.20 7.75
C SER A 25 11.21 3.99 8.62
N ASP A 26 11.44 2.77 9.11
CA ASP A 26 12.60 2.38 9.88
C ASP A 26 13.92 2.35 9.07
N LEU A 27 13.83 2.31 7.73
CA LEU A 27 14.99 2.39 6.85
C LEU A 27 15.40 3.83 6.50
N LYS A 28 14.56 4.82 6.79
CA LYS A 28 14.82 6.22 6.48
C LYS A 28 16.17 6.66 7.05
N PHE A 29 16.40 6.32 8.32
CA PHE A 29 17.66 6.50 9.00
C PHE A 29 18.00 5.26 9.84
N PRO A 30 19.26 4.75 9.81
CA PRO A 30 20.40 5.30 9.07
C PRO A 30 20.58 4.75 7.65
N HIS A 31 19.80 3.74 7.22
CA HIS A 31 20.11 2.95 6.03
C HIS A 31 20.06 3.75 4.72
N HIS A 32 18.95 4.40 4.43
CA HIS A 32 18.77 5.18 3.19
C HIS A 32 19.60 6.48 3.22
N ASP A 33 19.73 7.11 4.38
CA ASP A 33 20.55 8.29 4.56
C ASP A 33 22.04 7.99 4.28
N LEU A 34 22.57 6.94 4.91
CA LEU A 34 23.94 6.50 4.63
C LEU A 34 24.13 6.03 3.19
N GLY A 35 23.11 5.38 2.59
CA GLY A 35 23.14 4.98 1.19
C GLY A 35 23.28 6.17 0.26
N ALA A 36 22.55 7.25 0.52
CA ALA A 36 22.66 8.50 -0.22
C ALA A 36 24.06 9.11 -0.09
N GLY A 37 24.59 9.17 1.14
CA GLY A 37 25.95 9.66 1.40
C GLY A 37 27.04 8.84 0.71
N HIS A 38 26.96 7.51 0.76
CA HIS A 38 27.89 6.61 0.06
C HIS A 38 27.87 6.80 -1.45
N SER A 39 26.67 6.92 -2.04
CA SER A 39 26.53 7.13 -3.47
C SER A 39 27.15 8.46 -3.89
N TRP A 40 26.90 9.52 -3.12
CA TRP A 40 27.49 10.83 -3.38
C TRP A 40 29.01 10.81 -3.29
N ALA A 41 29.56 10.22 -2.23
CA ALA A 41 31.01 10.13 -2.01
C ALA A 41 31.75 9.41 -3.14
N VAL A 42 31.12 8.38 -3.74
CA VAL A 42 31.77 7.57 -4.80
C VAL A 42 31.61 8.16 -6.19
N SER A 43 30.50 8.89 -6.45
CA SER A 43 30.15 9.26 -7.84
C SER A 43 29.80 10.73 -8.05
N ASN A 44 29.69 11.50 -6.96
CA ASN A 44 29.15 12.86 -6.98
C ASN A 44 27.76 12.95 -7.67
N ARG A 45 26.95 11.90 -7.50
CA ARG A 45 25.58 11.78 -8.03
C ARG A 45 24.62 11.33 -6.94
N PRO A 46 23.34 11.74 -7.00
CA PRO A 46 22.35 11.26 -6.05
C PRO A 46 22.18 9.75 -6.15
N HIS A 47 21.85 9.11 -5.04
CA HIS A 47 21.52 7.67 -5.00
C HIS A 47 20.15 7.39 -5.66
N ALA A 48 19.18 8.24 -5.37
CA ALA A 48 17.82 8.17 -5.92
C ALA A 48 17.29 9.57 -6.24
N LEU A 49 16.36 9.65 -7.19
CA LEU A 49 15.64 10.88 -7.53
C LEU A 49 14.52 11.17 -6.53
N HIS A 50 13.86 10.10 -6.04
CA HIS A 50 12.76 10.16 -5.09
C HIS A 50 12.93 9.13 -3.99
N TYR A 51 12.42 9.46 -2.79
CA TYR A 51 12.39 8.56 -1.66
C TYR A 51 10.94 8.39 -1.18
N ALA A 52 10.50 7.16 -1.01
CA ALA A 52 9.18 6.83 -0.49
C ALA A 52 9.31 5.87 0.70
N HIS A 53 8.67 6.20 1.81
CA HIS A 53 8.73 5.37 3.02
C HIS A 53 7.31 5.05 3.49
N THR A 54 7.06 3.77 3.74
CA THR A 54 5.79 3.30 4.29
C THR A 54 5.83 3.28 5.80
N GLY A 55 4.68 3.52 6.42
CA GLY A 55 4.47 3.23 7.83
C GLY A 55 4.69 1.76 8.15
N MET A 56 4.84 1.46 9.43
CA MET A 56 5.06 0.11 9.93
C MET A 56 3.73 -0.56 10.24
N VAL A 57 3.62 -1.83 9.88
CA VAL A 57 2.47 -2.65 10.28
C VAL A 57 2.87 -3.48 11.50
N GLY A 58 2.13 -3.29 12.59
CA GLY A 58 2.31 -4.04 13.82
C GLY A 58 1.25 -5.13 14.01
N LEU A 59 1.39 -5.91 15.07
CA LEU A 59 0.41 -6.88 15.56
C LEU A 59 0.39 -6.83 17.08
N ASP A 60 -0.79 -6.81 17.68
CA ASP A 60 -0.99 -6.81 19.14
C ASP A 60 -0.18 -5.71 19.87
N GLY A 61 -0.16 -4.49 19.32
CA GLY A 61 0.56 -3.36 19.89
C GLY A 61 2.09 -3.41 19.72
N HIS A 62 2.60 -4.36 18.94
CA HIS A 62 4.04 -4.56 18.75
C HIS A 62 4.44 -4.58 17.27
N LYS A 63 5.67 -4.14 16.99
CA LYS A 63 6.29 -4.31 15.66
C LYS A 63 6.36 -5.81 15.33
N MET A 64 5.91 -6.19 14.13
CA MET A 64 6.10 -7.55 13.61
C MET A 64 7.58 -7.85 13.42
N SER A 65 8.04 -9.01 13.92
CA SER A 65 9.42 -9.45 13.70
C SER A 65 9.52 -10.97 13.71
N LYS A 66 10.50 -11.50 12.96
CA LYS A 66 10.78 -12.94 12.93
C LYS A 66 11.14 -13.50 14.30
N SER A 67 11.90 -12.73 15.09
CA SER A 67 12.35 -13.15 16.44
C SER A 67 11.20 -13.26 17.44
N ARG A 68 10.13 -12.51 17.25
CA ARG A 68 8.91 -12.58 18.09
C ARG A 68 7.92 -13.63 17.61
N GLY A 69 8.07 -14.11 16.37
CA GLY A 69 7.12 -15.05 15.77
C GLY A 69 5.73 -14.47 15.47
N ASN A 70 5.57 -13.14 15.57
CA ASN A 70 4.30 -12.42 15.42
C ASN A 70 4.12 -11.86 14.01
N LEU A 71 4.41 -12.65 12.97
CA LEU A 71 4.27 -12.22 11.59
C LEU A 71 2.91 -12.63 11.02
N VAL A 72 2.19 -11.68 10.46
CA VAL A 72 1.08 -11.95 9.54
C VAL A 72 1.67 -12.20 8.16
N LEU A 73 1.57 -13.44 7.70
CA LEU A 73 2.14 -13.85 6.42
C LEU A 73 1.04 -13.99 5.36
N VAL A 74 1.15 -13.26 4.27
CA VAL A 74 0.21 -13.34 3.13
C VAL A 74 0.06 -14.78 2.63
N SER A 75 1.14 -15.57 2.63
CA SER A 75 1.09 -16.99 2.25
C SER A 75 0.20 -17.83 3.17
N LYS A 76 0.19 -17.53 4.48
CA LYS A 76 -0.69 -18.22 5.44
C LYS A 76 -2.14 -17.81 5.27
N LEU A 77 -2.41 -16.51 5.08
CA LEU A 77 -3.77 -16.02 4.81
C LEU A 77 -4.34 -16.67 3.54
N ARG A 78 -3.56 -16.73 2.48
CA ARG A 78 -3.96 -17.41 1.25
C ARG A 78 -4.19 -18.91 1.43
N ALA A 79 -3.33 -19.59 2.18
CA ALA A 79 -3.49 -21.02 2.49
C ALA A 79 -4.74 -21.28 3.34
N ALA A 80 -5.17 -20.31 4.17
CA ALA A 80 -6.42 -20.34 4.92
C ALA A 80 -7.66 -19.99 4.07
N GLY A 81 -7.51 -19.74 2.78
CA GLY A 81 -8.60 -19.45 1.85
C GLY A 81 -9.01 -17.98 1.76
N VAL A 82 -8.25 -17.06 2.37
CA VAL A 82 -8.54 -15.63 2.26
C VAL A 82 -8.33 -15.15 0.81
N ASP A 83 -9.34 -14.46 0.28
CA ASP A 83 -9.26 -13.88 -1.07
C ASP A 83 -8.10 -12.85 -1.14
N PRO A 84 -7.22 -12.93 -2.15
CA PRO A 84 -6.14 -11.96 -2.31
C PRO A 84 -6.62 -10.51 -2.40
N ASN A 85 -7.82 -10.25 -2.93
CA ASN A 85 -8.37 -8.91 -3.00
C ASN A 85 -8.79 -8.39 -1.63
N THR A 86 -9.28 -9.26 -0.74
CA THR A 86 -9.55 -8.91 0.66
C THR A 86 -8.28 -8.41 1.35
N ILE A 87 -7.16 -9.15 1.21
CA ILE A 87 -5.87 -8.74 1.78
C ILE A 87 -5.43 -7.37 1.24
N ARG A 88 -5.62 -7.13 -0.06
CA ARG A 88 -5.29 -5.84 -0.69
C ARG A 88 -6.15 -4.71 -0.16
N LEU A 89 -7.46 -4.93 -0.03
CA LEU A 89 -8.40 -3.94 0.50
C LEU A 89 -8.07 -3.60 1.97
N THR A 90 -7.71 -4.60 2.78
CA THR A 90 -7.24 -4.37 4.16
C THR A 90 -6.06 -3.40 4.20
N ILE A 91 -5.05 -3.62 3.36
CA ILE A 91 -3.87 -2.76 3.31
C ILE A 91 -4.22 -1.35 2.78
N MET A 92 -5.08 -1.26 1.76
CA MET A 92 -5.46 0.00 1.13
C MET A 92 -6.40 0.86 1.98
N ASP A 93 -7.01 0.32 3.03
CA ASP A 93 -7.85 1.08 3.96
C ASP A 93 -7.01 2.01 4.87
N HIS A 94 -5.71 1.76 4.97
CA HIS A 94 -4.75 2.57 5.70
C HIS A 94 -3.92 3.44 4.76
N HIS A 95 -3.55 4.65 5.21
CA HIS A 95 -2.63 5.48 4.44
C HIS A 95 -1.22 4.88 4.50
N TYR A 96 -0.54 4.77 3.37
CA TYR A 96 0.75 4.07 3.29
C TYR A 96 1.86 4.65 4.19
N ARG A 97 1.78 5.93 4.58
CA ARG A 97 2.76 6.57 5.47
C ARG A 97 2.45 6.42 6.95
N GLU A 98 1.28 5.93 7.32
CA GLU A 98 0.85 5.82 8.71
C GLU A 98 1.19 4.44 9.27
N ASP A 99 1.63 4.42 10.53
CA ASP A 99 1.80 3.18 11.27
C ASP A 99 0.42 2.66 11.70
N TRP A 100 0.19 1.37 11.57
CA TRP A 100 -1.06 0.75 11.99
C TRP A 100 -0.84 -0.67 12.51
N PHE A 101 -1.84 -1.24 13.14
CA PHE A 101 -1.80 -2.59 13.67
C PHE A 101 -2.78 -3.46 12.89
N TRP A 102 -2.30 -4.61 12.43
CA TRP A 102 -3.15 -5.61 11.80
C TRP A 102 -4.13 -6.16 12.82
N THR A 103 -5.41 -6.27 12.44
CA THR A 103 -6.47 -6.93 13.20
C THR A 103 -7.27 -7.86 12.28
N ASP A 104 -7.87 -8.91 12.86
CA ASP A 104 -8.77 -9.77 12.12
C ASP A 104 -10.06 -9.02 11.74
N GLU A 105 -10.47 -8.04 12.54
CA GLU A 105 -11.61 -7.17 12.24
C GLU A 105 -11.41 -6.35 10.96
N ASP A 106 -10.20 -5.86 10.69
CA ASP A 106 -9.89 -5.14 9.45
C ASP A 106 -10.00 -6.08 8.24
N LEU A 107 -9.61 -7.34 8.41
CA LEU A 107 -9.75 -8.35 7.36
C LEU A 107 -11.24 -8.67 7.09
N GLU A 108 -12.06 -8.80 8.13
CA GLU A 108 -13.50 -9.01 8.01
C GLU A 108 -14.21 -7.82 7.32
N LYS A 109 -13.87 -6.58 7.70
CA LYS A 109 -14.36 -5.37 7.04
C LYS A 109 -14.00 -5.34 5.56
N ALA A 110 -12.76 -5.69 5.23
CA ALA A 110 -12.29 -5.73 3.85
C ALA A 110 -13.00 -6.83 3.03
N GLN A 111 -13.34 -7.98 3.65
CA GLN A 111 -14.13 -9.01 3.01
C GLN A 111 -15.56 -8.51 2.70
N ALA A 112 -16.21 -7.90 3.68
CA ALA A 112 -17.54 -7.33 3.50
C ALA A 112 -17.57 -6.25 2.38
N ARG A 113 -16.52 -5.40 2.33
CA ARG A 113 -16.34 -4.41 1.27
C ARG A 113 -16.18 -5.06 -0.11
N LEU A 114 -15.40 -6.14 -0.21
CA LEU A 114 -15.22 -6.88 -1.45
C LEU A 114 -16.54 -7.48 -1.95
N ASP A 115 -17.32 -8.05 -1.03
CA ASP A 115 -18.63 -8.63 -1.34
C ASP A 115 -19.64 -7.56 -1.78
N LEU A 116 -19.62 -6.38 -1.14
CA LEU A 116 -20.40 -5.21 -1.57
C LEU A 116 -20.05 -4.81 -3.01
N TYR A 117 -18.76 -4.72 -3.35
CA TYR A 117 -18.34 -4.34 -4.69
C TYR A 117 -18.76 -5.37 -5.74
N ARG A 118 -18.66 -6.67 -5.44
CA ARG A 118 -19.10 -7.74 -6.32
C ARG A 118 -20.60 -7.67 -6.59
N GLN A 119 -21.39 -7.52 -5.54
CA GLN A 119 -22.84 -7.36 -5.65
C GLN A 119 -23.22 -6.12 -6.49
N ALA A 120 -22.58 -4.98 -6.24
CA ALA A 120 -22.83 -3.77 -7.00
C ALA A 120 -22.50 -3.94 -8.49
N VAL A 121 -21.40 -4.61 -8.83
CA VAL A 121 -21.04 -4.89 -10.23
C VAL A 121 -22.02 -5.87 -10.89
N GLU A 122 -22.44 -6.90 -10.18
CA GLU A 122 -23.41 -7.89 -10.69
C GLU A 122 -24.80 -7.27 -10.91
N SER A 123 -25.20 -6.34 -10.05
CA SER A 123 -26.50 -5.64 -10.13
C SER A 123 -26.50 -4.48 -11.13
N ALA A 124 -25.32 -3.97 -11.51
CA ALA A 124 -25.20 -2.82 -12.38
C ALA A 124 -25.66 -3.13 -13.81
N ASN A 125 -26.81 -2.60 -14.20
CA ASN A 125 -27.40 -2.75 -15.54
C ASN A 125 -26.79 -1.80 -16.60
N GLY A 126 -25.67 -1.13 -16.29
CA GLY A 126 -24.92 -0.27 -17.22
C GLY A 126 -25.60 1.06 -17.60
N THR A 127 -26.62 1.49 -16.86
CA THR A 127 -27.49 2.61 -17.25
C THR A 127 -27.02 3.98 -16.75
N ASP A 128 -26.22 4.10 -15.71
CA ASP A 128 -25.73 5.40 -15.22
C ASP A 128 -24.20 5.55 -15.36
N SER A 129 -23.78 5.93 -16.57
CA SER A 129 -22.37 6.27 -16.84
C SER A 129 -21.91 7.52 -16.08
N SER A 130 -22.81 8.46 -15.76
CA SER A 130 -22.48 9.73 -15.10
C SER A 130 -22.00 9.52 -13.66
N ALA A 131 -22.70 8.69 -12.88
CA ALA A 131 -22.29 8.36 -11.51
C ALA A 131 -20.96 7.61 -11.47
N ALA A 132 -20.75 6.68 -12.39
CA ALA A 132 -19.49 5.94 -12.53
C ALA A 132 -18.33 6.87 -12.91
N GLU A 133 -18.53 7.80 -13.85
CA GLU A 133 -17.51 8.78 -14.24
C GLU A 133 -17.14 9.73 -13.09
N GLN A 134 -18.13 10.20 -12.33
CA GLN A 134 -17.89 11.04 -11.15
C GLN A 134 -17.10 10.29 -10.07
N THR A 135 -17.44 9.03 -9.84
CA THR A 135 -16.73 8.18 -8.89
C THR A 135 -15.28 7.94 -9.33
N LEU A 136 -15.07 7.61 -10.61
CA LEU A 136 -13.74 7.45 -11.17
C LEU A 136 -12.89 8.71 -11.04
N LYS A 137 -13.50 9.88 -11.25
CA LYS A 137 -12.83 11.17 -11.04
C LYS A 137 -12.39 11.35 -9.60
N LYS A 138 -13.27 11.11 -8.62
CA LYS A 138 -12.93 11.18 -7.19
C LYS A 138 -11.82 10.20 -6.81
N VAL A 139 -11.89 8.95 -7.27
CA VAL A 139 -10.84 7.96 -7.04
C VAL A 139 -9.49 8.45 -7.55
N ARG A 140 -9.44 9.02 -8.76
CA ARG A 140 -8.21 9.57 -9.33
C ARG A 140 -7.69 10.78 -8.54
N GLU A 141 -8.57 11.65 -8.07
CA GLU A 141 -8.22 12.80 -7.23
C GLU A 141 -7.58 12.34 -5.91
N TYR A 142 -8.16 11.37 -5.21
CA TYR A 142 -7.59 10.81 -4.00
C TYR A 142 -6.24 10.12 -4.24
N LEU A 143 -6.10 9.36 -5.33
CA LEU A 143 -4.84 8.70 -5.65
C LEU A 143 -3.75 9.70 -6.08
N ALA A 144 -4.12 10.81 -6.71
CA ALA A 144 -3.19 11.89 -7.06
C ALA A 144 -2.76 12.73 -5.85
N ASP A 145 -3.54 12.73 -4.79
CA ASP A 145 -3.25 13.42 -3.53
C ASP A 145 -2.60 12.44 -2.54
N ASP A 146 -1.32 12.18 -2.76
CA ASP A 146 -0.47 11.35 -1.90
C ASP A 146 -0.99 9.92 -1.67
N LEU A 147 -1.57 9.31 -2.69
CA LEU A 147 -2.10 7.94 -2.62
C LEU A 147 -3.09 7.74 -1.45
N LYS A 148 -4.01 8.65 -1.24
CA LYS A 148 -5.09 8.54 -0.23
C LYS A 148 -6.05 7.40 -0.57
N THR A 149 -5.59 6.17 -0.46
CA THR A 149 -6.34 4.96 -0.84
C THR A 149 -7.61 4.80 -0.03
N SER A 150 -7.61 5.11 1.26
CA SER A 150 -8.82 5.10 2.11
C SER A 150 -9.92 6.02 1.56
N GLY A 151 -9.57 7.24 1.11
CA GLY A 151 -10.52 8.15 0.46
C GLY A 151 -11.04 7.60 -0.88
N ALA A 152 -10.18 6.96 -1.66
CA ALA A 152 -10.58 6.30 -2.90
C ALA A 152 -11.56 5.14 -2.65
N LEU A 153 -11.32 4.34 -1.60
CA LEU A 153 -12.23 3.27 -1.18
C LEU A 153 -13.57 3.82 -0.70
N MET A 154 -13.60 4.90 0.08
CA MET A 154 -14.84 5.57 0.49
C MET A 154 -15.67 6.04 -0.71
N ALA A 155 -15.04 6.54 -1.77
CA ALA A 155 -15.76 6.93 -2.99
C ALA A 155 -16.34 5.72 -3.72
N LEU A 156 -15.65 4.58 -3.72
CA LEU A 156 -16.14 3.32 -4.26
C LEU A 156 -17.26 2.72 -3.40
N ASP A 157 -17.16 2.79 -2.06
CA ASP A 157 -18.21 2.35 -1.13
C ASP A 157 -19.51 3.09 -1.41
N ALA A 158 -19.45 4.43 -1.52
CA ALA A 158 -20.62 5.26 -1.81
C ALA A 158 -21.27 4.92 -3.16
N TRP A 159 -20.46 4.67 -4.19
CA TRP A 159 -20.96 4.23 -5.49
C TRP A 159 -21.63 2.86 -5.39
N ALA A 160 -21.02 1.89 -4.73
CA ALA A 160 -21.53 0.53 -4.63
C ALA A 160 -22.86 0.48 -3.88
N ILE A 161 -22.99 1.24 -2.78
CA ILE A 161 -24.24 1.37 -2.02
C ILE A 161 -25.32 1.97 -2.90
N SER A 162 -25.04 3.10 -3.57
CA SER A 162 -26.01 3.76 -4.46
C SER A 162 -26.45 2.87 -5.63
N ALA A 163 -25.54 2.08 -6.19
CA ALA A 163 -25.86 1.14 -7.27
C ALA A 163 -26.84 0.05 -6.84
N LEU A 164 -26.76 -0.41 -5.59
CA LEU A 164 -27.68 -1.42 -5.03
C LEU A 164 -29.03 -0.83 -4.61
N GLU A 165 -29.10 0.45 -4.27
CA GLU A 165 -30.36 1.13 -3.92
C GLU A 165 -31.24 1.42 -5.15
N GLN A 166 -30.70 1.35 -6.36
CA GLN A 166 -31.41 1.64 -7.63
C GLN A 166 -31.96 0.38 -8.30
N VAL A 167 -31.78 -0.79 -7.70
CA VAL A 167 -32.29 -2.09 -8.16
C VAL A 167 -33.58 -2.45 -7.42
#